data_510c7b260e466e2e05994e9cd0c96cd6
#
_entry.id   510c7b260e466e2e05994e9cd0c96cd6
#
_cell.length_a   1.000
_cell.length_b   1.000
_cell.length_c   1.000
_cell.angle_alpha   90.00
_cell.angle_beta   90.00
_cell.angle_gamma   90.00
#
_symmetry.space_group_name_H-M   'P 1'
#
loop_
_entity.id
_entity.type
_entity.pdbx_description
1 polymer ?
#
loop_
_entity_poly.entity_id
_entity_poly.type
_entity_poly.pdbx_seq_one_letter_code
_entity_poly.pdbx_strand_id
1 'polypeptide(L)'
;MRYYTTLTLLITCMVIGLTGCRRDGIPTGGEGNTTEESKQTDLRILEVYYAGSEYSRVADGKRYDTEYTDDAFIKIYNPTKEVKYLDGMLIATGSLDPAANIEVTATDGSSSGTADYYLKNFLVGSMLLFPGSGKEHPVQPGTAVIIAQKAIDHKATFANQLAEYGEDVGAYDLSKLIDLHQAKYSWTEGSGEIWVHEVFNAGGIESPEEAANAWDPEEMNDFSISGKTALALIRPTVEIKKIKEAFLQECKLPASDREKAVYYRDVYFKSTHHSSRKVGLLLPNDQVIDAVVICPMKEKKMQILNLSLDKGFHGVQQSSGDGRATYAGKSIVRKWDGKGFVDENNSTSDFEVKPVNPTTTIIRD
;
A
#
# COMPACT_ATOMS: atom_id res chain seq x y z
N MET A 1 -25.31 -27.34 -66.64
CA MET A 1 -25.42 -25.91 -66.99
C MET A 1 -24.68 -25.13 -65.94
N ARG A 2 -23.47 -24.82 -66.12
CA ARG A 2 -22.78 -23.59 -66.59
C ARG A 2 -23.55 -22.32 -66.12
N TYR A 3 -22.89 -21.50 -65.21
CA TYR A 3 -22.33 -20.22 -65.55
C TYR A 3 -21.34 -19.74 -64.50
N TYR A 4 -20.11 -19.40 -64.97
CA TYR A 4 -19.04 -18.68 -64.28
C TYR A 4 -19.39 -17.20 -64.31
N THR A 5 -19.02 -16.45 -63.22
CA THR A 5 -18.73 -15.02 -63.36
C THR A 5 -17.55 -14.67 -62.47
N THR A 6 -16.49 -14.36 -63.14
CA THR A 6 -15.25 -13.73 -62.73
C THR A 6 -15.48 -12.30 -62.23
N LEU A 7 -14.85 -11.89 -61.12
CA LEU A 7 -14.68 -10.47 -60.82
C LEU A 7 -13.26 -10.15 -60.41
N THR A 8 -12.79 -9.17 -61.05
CA THR A 8 -11.45 -8.68 -61.31
C THR A 8 -10.79 -8.04 -60.07
N LEU A 9 -9.52 -8.38 -59.90
CA LEU A 9 -8.57 -7.81 -58.93
C LEU A 9 -8.09 -6.44 -59.43
N LEU A 10 -8.19 -5.39 -58.59
CA LEU A 10 -7.56 -4.09 -58.86
C LEU A 10 -6.43 -3.93 -57.82
N ILE A 11 -5.21 -4.09 -58.31
CA ILE A 11 -3.97 -3.79 -57.57
C ILE A 11 -3.61 -2.34 -57.89
N THR A 12 -3.54 -1.51 -56.83
CA THR A 12 -2.95 -0.18 -56.95
C THR A 12 -1.60 -0.19 -56.24
N CYS A 13 -0.55 -0.23 -57.02
CA CYS A 13 0.82 0.00 -56.56
C CYS A 13 1.01 1.49 -56.28
N MET A 14 1.49 1.86 -55.11
CA MET A 14 2.04 3.17 -54.83
C MET A 14 3.53 3.03 -54.46
N VAL A 15 4.31 3.74 -55.26
CA VAL A 15 5.76 3.72 -55.34
C VAL A 15 6.37 4.33 -54.09
N ILE A 16 7.35 3.64 -53.52
CA ILE A 16 8.21 4.14 -52.45
C ILE A 16 9.39 4.88 -53.07
N GLY A 17 9.49 6.15 -52.76
CA GLY A 17 10.67 6.93 -53.02
C GLY A 17 11.71 6.80 -51.92
N LEU A 18 12.84 6.20 -52.22
CA LEU A 18 14.05 6.21 -51.41
C LEU A 18 14.85 7.49 -51.67
N THR A 19 15.05 8.30 -50.63
CA THR A 19 16.16 9.28 -50.68
C THR A 19 16.81 9.41 -49.32
N GLY A 20 18.06 8.99 -49.23
CA GLY A 20 19.19 9.78 -48.76
C GLY A 20 19.46 9.81 -47.26
N CYS A 21 20.45 9.03 -46.82
CA CYS A 21 21.22 9.27 -45.62
C CYS A 21 21.79 10.67 -45.56
N ARG A 22 21.57 11.39 -44.46
CA ARG A 22 22.50 12.41 -43.97
C ARG A 22 22.69 12.22 -42.46
N ARG A 23 23.92 11.91 -42.10
CA ARG A 23 24.45 12.07 -40.74
C ARG A 23 24.65 13.58 -40.54
N ASP A 24 24.17 14.09 -39.43
CA ASP A 24 24.84 15.06 -38.56
C ASP A 24 23.77 15.79 -37.71
N GLY A 25 24.03 15.92 -36.42
CA GLY A 25 23.28 16.79 -35.53
C GLY A 25 22.70 16.06 -34.32
N ILE A 26 23.43 16.10 -33.23
CA ILE A 26 22.90 15.88 -31.88
C ILE A 26 21.81 16.92 -31.62
N PRO A 27 20.56 16.56 -31.36
CA PRO A 27 19.60 17.50 -30.81
C PRO A 27 19.82 17.59 -29.30
N THR A 28 20.36 18.72 -28.89
CA THR A 28 20.21 19.23 -27.53
C THR A 28 18.73 19.32 -27.16
N GLY A 29 18.43 18.77 -25.99
CA GLY A 29 17.27 18.93 -25.12
C GLY A 29 16.05 19.69 -25.67
N GLY A 30 15.02 18.93 -25.97
CA GLY A 30 13.65 19.38 -25.86
C GLY A 30 13.04 18.63 -24.67
N GLU A 31 12.92 19.29 -23.55
CA GLU A 31 12.08 18.84 -22.43
C GLU A 31 10.65 18.73 -22.93
N GLY A 32 10.28 17.53 -23.37
CA GLY A 32 8.91 17.19 -23.67
C GLY A 32 8.13 17.03 -22.38
N ASN A 33 7.28 17.97 -22.13
CA ASN A 33 6.26 18.05 -21.11
C ASN A 33 5.19 16.94 -21.32
N THR A 34 5.53 15.66 -21.08
CA THR A 34 4.64 14.51 -21.29
C THR A 34 4.37 13.70 -20.02
N THR A 35 4.78 14.21 -18.84
CA THR A 35 4.71 13.45 -17.59
C THR A 35 3.59 13.87 -16.63
N GLU A 36 2.91 14.98 -16.83
CA GLU A 36 1.88 15.44 -15.87
C GLU A 36 0.47 14.86 -16.13
N GLU A 37 0.09 14.56 -17.36
CA GLU A 37 -1.24 14.00 -17.64
C GLU A 37 -1.38 12.51 -17.30
N SER A 38 -0.31 11.72 -17.29
CA SER A 38 -0.37 10.27 -16.98
C SER A 38 -0.45 9.97 -15.48
N LYS A 39 -0.07 10.91 -14.62
CA LYS A 39 -0.02 10.70 -13.15
C LYS A 39 -1.36 10.85 -12.44
N GLN A 40 -2.40 11.38 -13.08
CA GLN A 40 -3.72 11.60 -12.46
C GLN A 40 -4.80 10.67 -13.02
N THR A 41 -4.47 9.45 -13.35
CA THR A 41 -5.41 8.53 -14.02
C THR A 41 -6.19 7.64 -13.07
N ASP A 42 -5.79 7.53 -11.80
CA ASP A 42 -6.45 6.66 -10.81
C ASP A 42 -6.39 7.26 -9.40
N LEU A 43 -6.89 6.51 -8.42
CA LEU A 43 -6.94 6.86 -7.01
C LEU A 43 -5.54 7.07 -6.42
N ARG A 44 -5.46 7.85 -5.32
CA ARG A 44 -4.21 8.15 -4.61
C ARG A 44 -4.37 8.03 -3.11
N ILE A 45 -3.30 7.63 -2.43
CA ILE A 45 -3.17 7.73 -0.98
C ILE A 45 -3.02 9.22 -0.63
N LEU A 46 -3.99 9.75 0.12
CA LEU A 46 -3.97 11.15 0.55
C LEU A 46 -3.40 11.31 1.95
N GLU A 47 -3.76 10.43 2.87
CA GLU A 47 -3.34 10.49 4.26
C GLU A 47 -3.20 9.08 4.82
N VAL A 48 -2.17 8.85 5.63
CA VAL A 48 -1.97 7.61 6.37
C VAL A 48 -1.77 7.95 7.84
N TYR A 49 -2.73 7.53 8.66
CA TYR A 49 -2.67 7.62 10.10
C TYR A 49 -2.40 6.25 10.69
N TYR A 50 -1.16 6.02 11.08
CA TYR A 50 -0.67 4.75 11.62
C TYR A 50 -0.07 4.88 13.01
N ALA A 51 0.23 6.11 13.43
CA ALA A 51 0.87 6.38 14.71
C ALA A 51 -0.07 6.19 15.90
N GLY A 52 -1.38 6.26 15.64
CA GLY A 52 -2.42 6.15 16.65
C GLY A 52 -2.47 7.35 17.60
N SER A 53 -3.42 7.29 18.52
CA SER A 53 -3.63 8.27 19.58
C SER A 53 -2.98 7.83 20.90
N GLU A 54 -3.14 8.64 21.91
CA GLU A 54 -2.83 8.30 23.29
C GLU A 54 -3.96 8.75 24.20
N TYR A 55 -4.15 8.08 25.32
CA TYR A 55 -4.96 8.55 26.42
C TYR A 55 -4.14 8.56 27.69
N SER A 56 -4.60 9.28 28.72
CA SER A 56 -3.93 9.28 30.00
C SER A 56 -4.88 8.99 31.14
N ARG A 57 -4.35 8.39 32.20
CA ARG A 57 -5.03 8.16 33.47
C ARG A 57 -4.30 8.87 34.59
N VAL A 58 -5.04 9.48 35.52
CA VAL A 58 -4.48 9.98 36.76
C VAL A 58 -4.82 9.02 37.87
N ALA A 59 -3.80 8.44 38.51
CA ALA A 59 -3.93 7.57 39.68
C ALA A 59 -2.83 7.92 40.69
N ASP A 60 -3.17 7.97 41.98
CA ASP A 60 -2.23 8.31 43.06
C ASP A 60 -1.48 9.61 42.84
N GLY A 61 -2.15 10.61 42.23
CA GLY A 61 -1.56 11.90 41.90
C GLY A 61 -0.51 11.88 40.77
N LYS A 62 -0.38 10.76 40.06
CA LYS A 62 0.51 10.60 38.90
C LYS A 62 -0.29 10.42 37.62
N ARG A 63 0.25 10.96 36.52
CA ARG A 63 -0.26 10.79 35.18
C ARG A 63 0.45 9.61 34.51
N TYR A 64 -0.33 8.74 33.88
CA TYR A 64 0.13 7.60 33.09
C TYR A 64 -0.43 7.75 31.69
N ASP A 65 0.45 7.91 30.70
CA ASP A 65 0.08 8.00 29.30
C ASP A 65 0.15 6.60 28.67
N THR A 66 -0.87 6.24 27.91
CA THR A 66 -1.02 4.93 27.29
C THR A 66 -1.32 5.07 25.80
N GLU A 67 -0.72 4.19 25.03
CA GLU A 67 -0.94 4.11 23.60
C GLU A 67 -2.33 3.61 23.26
N TYR A 68 -2.92 4.17 22.21
CA TYR A 68 -4.14 3.70 21.58
C TYR A 68 -3.90 3.58 20.07
N THR A 69 -4.01 2.36 19.54
CA THR A 69 -3.61 2.03 18.17
C THR A 69 -4.75 1.52 17.29
N ASP A 70 -5.97 1.38 17.84
CA ASP A 70 -7.13 0.87 17.11
C ASP A 70 -7.74 1.90 16.14
N ASP A 71 -7.29 3.14 16.19
CA ASP A 71 -7.81 4.27 15.42
C ASP A 71 -7.03 4.60 14.15
N ALA A 72 -6.23 3.64 13.65
CA ALA A 72 -5.52 3.81 12.40
C ALA A 72 -6.47 3.90 11.20
N PHE A 73 -6.08 4.67 10.16
CA PHE A 73 -6.82 4.74 8.90
C PHE A 73 -5.95 5.10 7.71
N ILE A 74 -6.49 4.82 6.53
CA ILE A 74 -5.99 5.27 5.23
C ILE A 74 -7.07 6.13 4.58
N LYS A 75 -6.68 7.30 4.06
CA LYS A 75 -7.56 8.15 3.26
C LYS A 75 -7.16 8.03 1.79
N ILE A 76 -8.12 7.64 0.95
CA ILE A 76 -7.94 7.49 -0.49
C ILE A 76 -8.72 8.60 -1.20
N TYR A 77 -8.06 9.26 -2.15
CA TYR A 77 -8.57 10.40 -2.90
C TYR A 77 -8.67 10.09 -4.39
N ASN A 78 -9.73 10.60 -5.03
CA ASN A 78 -9.89 10.56 -6.47
C ASN A 78 -9.49 11.90 -7.10
N PRO A 79 -8.28 12.04 -7.68
CA PRO A 79 -7.83 13.25 -8.35
C PRO A 79 -8.42 13.43 -9.75
N THR A 80 -9.08 12.43 -10.29
CA THR A 80 -9.54 12.39 -11.68
C THR A 80 -10.86 13.12 -11.87
N LYS A 81 -11.27 13.32 -13.11
CA LYS A 81 -12.58 13.89 -13.48
C LYS A 81 -13.67 12.81 -13.62
N GLU A 82 -13.33 11.55 -13.43
CA GLU A 82 -14.22 10.41 -13.58
C GLU A 82 -14.44 9.72 -12.23
N VAL A 83 -15.60 9.07 -12.07
CA VAL A 83 -15.83 8.20 -10.92
C VAL A 83 -14.87 7.01 -10.99
N LYS A 84 -14.12 6.77 -9.92
CA LYS A 84 -13.30 5.58 -9.73
C LYS A 84 -13.95 4.65 -8.71
N TYR A 85 -13.65 3.37 -8.80
CA TYR A 85 -14.27 2.35 -7.95
C TYR A 85 -13.21 1.62 -7.16
N LEU A 86 -13.55 1.28 -5.91
CA LEU A 86 -12.68 0.51 -5.01
C LEU A 86 -12.83 -1.00 -5.20
N ASP A 87 -13.90 -1.42 -5.86
CA ASP A 87 -14.24 -2.84 -6.06
C ASP A 87 -13.07 -3.63 -6.62
N GLY A 88 -12.70 -4.72 -5.94
CA GLY A 88 -11.61 -5.58 -6.34
C GLY A 88 -10.21 -4.99 -6.19
N MET A 89 -10.08 -3.77 -5.68
CA MET A 89 -8.78 -3.19 -5.34
C MET A 89 -8.19 -3.84 -4.11
N LEU A 90 -6.87 -3.77 -4.02
CA LEU A 90 -6.11 -4.20 -2.87
C LEU A 90 -5.45 -3.01 -2.17
N ILE A 91 -5.42 -3.07 -0.85
CA ILE A 91 -4.50 -2.30 -0.02
C ILE A 91 -3.49 -3.30 0.54
N ALA A 92 -2.21 -3.10 0.28
CA ALA A 92 -1.19 -4.04 0.69
C ALA A 92 -0.07 -3.35 1.48
N THR A 93 0.42 -4.02 2.51
CA THR A 93 1.68 -3.66 3.17
C THR A 93 2.81 -4.50 2.60
N GLY A 94 4.01 -3.91 2.55
CA GLY A 94 5.22 -4.60 2.09
C GLY A 94 5.79 -5.53 3.18
N SER A 95 6.42 -6.62 2.76
CA SER A 95 7.06 -7.59 3.66
C SER A 95 8.43 -7.13 4.17
N LEU A 96 8.99 -6.05 3.62
CA LEU A 96 10.34 -5.58 3.95
C LEU A 96 10.29 -4.35 4.87
N ASP A 97 11.16 -4.33 5.88
CA ASP A 97 11.39 -3.17 6.74
C ASP A 97 12.47 -2.27 6.13
N PRO A 98 12.13 -1.02 5.73
CA PRO A 98 13.10 -0.10 5.13
C PRO A 98 14.22 0.35 6.09
N ALA A 99 14.04 0.19 7.39
CA ALA A 99 15.04 0.50 8.41
C ALA A 99 15.93 -0.70 8.77
N ALA A 100 15.61 -1.89 8.27
CA ALA A 100 16.38 -3.08 8.57
C ALA A 100 17.76 -3.05 7.89
N ASN A 101 18.77 -3.58 8.60
CA ASN A 101 20.11 -3.80 8.04
C ASN A 101 20.21 -5.26 7.56
N ILE A 102 19.47 -5.56 6.50
CA ILE A 102 19.40 -6.89 5.91
C ILE A 102 19.71 -6.83 4.41
N GLU A 103 20.19 -7.95 3.89
CA GLU A 103 20.34 -8.20 2.46
C GLU A 103 19.29 -9.23 2.05
N VAL A 104 18.55 -8.96 0.96
CA VAL A 104 17.68 -9.93 0.34
C VAL A 104 18.51 -10.71 -0.68
N THR A 105 18.66 -12.01 -0.47
CA THR A 105 19.50 -12.87 -1.32
C THR A 105 18.67 -13.67 -2.31
N ALA A 106 19.29 -14.07 -3.43
CA ALA A 106 18.60 -14.80 -4.50
C ALA A 106 18.26 -16.26 -4.12
N THR A 107 19.05 -16.86 -3.25
CA THR A 107 18.92 -18.27 -2.82
C THR A 107 19.16 -18.40 -1.32
N ASP A 108 19.21 -19.59 -0.81
CA ASP A 108 19.34 -20.00 0.61
C ASP A 108 20.42 -19.32 1.50
N GLY A 109 20.94 -18.18 1.05
CA GLY A 109 21.97 -17.43 1.78
C GLY A 109 23.39 -17.95 1.55
N SER A 110 23.56 -19.02 0.79
CA SER A 110 24.87 -19.60 0.46
C SER A 110 25.55 -18.94 -0.73
N SER A 111 24.80 -18.24 -1.57
CA SER A 111 25.31 -17.52 -2.76
C SER A 111 25.40 -16.02 -2.52
N SER A 112 26.48 -15.43 -3.02
CA SER A 112 26.79 -13.98 -2.94
C SER A 112 26.05 -13.16 -4.01
N GLY A 113 24.72 -13.28 -4.09
CA GLY A 113 23.92 -12.52 -5.07
C GLY A 113 22.80 -11.77 -4.38
N THR A 114 22.77 -10.45 -4.49
CA THR A 114 21.63 -9.62 -4.07
C THR A 114 20.45 -9.90 -4.99
N ALA A 115 19.31 -10.24 -4.42
CA ALA A 115 18.08 -10.41 -5.19
C ALA A 115 17.48 -9.04 -5.56
N ASP A 116 16.88 -8.94 -6.73
CA ASP A 116 16.20 -7.74 -7.20
C ASP A 116 14.72 -7.94 -7.54
N TYR A 117 14.19 -9.16 -7.35
CA TYR A 117 12.80 -9.50 -7.68
C TYR A 117 11.79 -8.63 -6.93
N TYR A 118 12.11 -8.23 -5.69
CA TYR A 118 11.27 -7.36 -4.87
C TYR A 118 11.28 -5.89 -5.33
N LEU A 119 12.25 -5.51 -6.17
CA LEU A 119 12.24 -4.23 -6.87
C LEU A 119 11.50 -4.29 -8.20
N LYS A 120 11.33 -5.48 -8.77
CA LYS A 120 10.58 -5.72 -10.01
C LYS A 120 9.09 -5.98 -9.76
N ASN A 121 8.76 -6.33 -8.53
CA ASN A 121 7.40 -6.61 -8.05
C ASN A 121 7.19 -5.97 -6.69
N PHE A 122 5.94 -5.76 -6.31
CA PHE A 122 5.58 -5.45 -4.93
C PHE A 122 5.57 -6.75 -4.13
N LEU A 123 6.47 -6.85 -3.15
CA LEU A 123 6.54 -8.00 -2.24
C LEU A 123 5.56 -7.79 -1.08
N VAL A 124 4.46 -8.52 -1.09
CA VAL A 124 3.34 -8.36 -0.15
C VAL A 124 3.67 -8.96 1.21
N GLY A 125 3.43 -8.21 2.28
CA GLY A 125 3.42 -8.66 3.66
C GLY A 125 2.02 -9.09 4.11
N SER A 126 1.06 -8.17 4.06
CA SER A 126 -0.36 -8.44 4.25
C SER A 126 -1.21 -7.63 3.27
N MET A 127 -2.47 -8.05 3.07
CA MET A 127 -3.28 -7.52 2.00
C MET A 127 -4.77 -7.55 2.32
N LEU A 128 -5.42 -6.41 2.16
CA LEU A 128 -6.87 -6.24 2.21
C LEU A 128 -7.45 -6.24 0.81
N LEU A 129 -8.63 -6.84 0.64
CA LEU A 129 -9.43 -6.82 -0.59
C LEU A 129 -10.71 -6.03 -0.39
N PHE A 130 -10.96 -5.02 -1.22
CA PHE A 130 -12.26 -4.39 -1.29
C PHE A 130 -13.28 -5.34 -1.90
N PRO A 131 -14.44 -5.53 -1.25
CA PRO A 131 -15.52 -6.31 -1.82
C PRO A 131 -16.11 -5.61 -3.05
N GLY A 132 -17.01 -6.30 -3.76
CA GLY A 132 -17.75 -5.75 -4.88
C GLY A 132 -17.38 -6.35 -6.23
N SER A 133 -18.22 -6.11 -7.21
CA SER A 133 -18.14 -6.70 -8.56
C SER A 133 -17.83 -5.67 -9.65
N GLY A 134 -17.43 -4.45 -9.27
CA GLY A 134 -16.87 -3.46 -10.18
C GLY A 134 -17.47 -2.05 -10.13
N LYS A 135 -18.64 -1.81 -9.53
CA LYS A 135 -19.27 -0.47 -9.46
C LYS A 135 -20.07 -0.22 -8.18
N GLU A 136 -19.83 -0.95 -7.13
CA GLU A 136 -20.58 -0.86 -5.87
C GLU A 136 -20.00 0.19 -4.93
N HIS A 137 -18.68 0.47 -5.05
CA HIS A 137 -17.95 1.35 -4.15
C HIS A 137 -17.32 2.54 -4.89
N PRO A 138 -18.14 3.52 -5.33
CA PRO A 138 -17.65 4.67 -6.09
C PRO A 138 -16.93 5.68 -5.20
N VAL A 139 -15.83 6.24 -5.72
CA VAL A 139 -15.18 7.45 -5.21
C VAL A 139 -15.37 8.56 -6.24
N GLN A 140 -16.14 9.57 -5.88
CA GLN A 140 -16.50 10.68 -6.78
C GLN A 140 -15.27 11.53 -7.12
N PRO A 141 -15.24 12.20 -8.28
CA PRO A 141 -14.18 13.15 -8.62
C PRO A 141 -13.96 14.20 -7.52
N GLY A 142 -12.70 14.41 -7.16
CA GLY A 142 -12.32 15.41 -6.17
C GLY A 142 -12.72 15.10 -4.73
N THR A 143 -13.18 13.86 -4.44
CA THR A 143 -13.55 13.44 -3.08
C THR A 143 -12.60 12.40 -2.52
N ALA A 144 -12.65 12.20 -1.21
CA ALA A 144 -11.89 11.17 -0.51
C ALA A 144 -12.82 10.23 0.26
N VAL A 145 -12.32 9.03 0.53
CA VAL A 145 -12.92 8.04 1.42
C VAL A 145 -11.90 7.66 2.49
N ILE A 146 -12.40 7.27 3.66
CA ILE A 146 -11.59 6.73 4.76
C ILE A 146 -11.85 5.24 4.86
N ILE A 147 -10.77 4.49 4.97
CA ILE A 147 -10.75 3.08 5.34
C ILE A 147 -10.12 3.03 6.73
N ALA A 148 -10.94 2.75 7.74
CA ALA A 148 -10.54 2.75 9.14
C ALA A 148 -10.13 1.34 9.61
N GLN A 149 -9.28 1.26 10.62
CA GLN A 149 -9.10 0.02 11.36
C GLN A 149 -10.42 -0.36 12.03
N LYS A 150 -10.98 0.54 12.83
CA LYS A 150 -12.33 0.44 13.40
C LYS A 150 -13.10 1.72 13.12
N ALA A 151 -14.23 1.61 12.43
CA ALA A 151 -15.08 2.74 12.07
C ALA A 151 -16.07 3.07 13.21
N ILE A 152 -15.55 3.53 14.34
CA ILE A 152 -16.29 3.83 15.56
C ILE A 152 -15.91 5.20 16.12
N ASP A 153 -16.72 5.74 17.03
CA ASP A 153 -16.29 6.81 17.93
C ASP A 153 -15.42 6.19 19.04
N HIS A 154 -14.10 6.28 18.85
CA HIS A 154 -13.13 5.67 19.77
C HIS A 154 -13.22 6.23 21.16
N LYS A 155 -13.47 7.54 21.30
CA LYS A 155 -13.61 8.21 22.60
C LYS A 155 -14.84 7.71 23.34
N ALA A 156 -16.00 7.71 22.70
CA ALA A 156 -17.26 7.28 23.32
C ALA A 156 -17.22 5.78 23.63
N THR A 157 -16.72 4.96 22.70
CA THR A 157 -16.61 3.50 22.87
C THR A 157 -15.70 3.16 24.04
N PHE A 158 -14.52 3.77 24.14
CA PHE A 158 -13.57 3.50 25.20
C PHE A 158 -14.09 3.97 26.57
N ALA A 159 -14.76 5.15 26.63
CA ALA A 159 -15.41 5.63 27.83
C ALA A 159 -16.48 4.63 28.34
N ASN A 160 -17.30 4.07 27.45
CA ASN A 160 -18.30 3.07 27.80
C ASN A 160 -17.65 1.79 28.34
N GLN A 161 -16.58 1.29 27.71
CA GLN A 161 -15.84 0.13 28.17
C GLN A 161 -15.26 0.34 29.58
N LEU A 162 -14.66 1.50 29.85
CA LEU A 162 -14.17 1.84 31.20
C LEU A 162 -15.30 1.81 32.24
N ALA A 163 -16.47 2.38 31.90
CA ALA A 163 -17.63 2.36 32.79
C ALA A 163 -18.17 0.93 33.03
N GLU A 164 -18.20 0.08 32.02
CA GLU A 164 -18.58 -1.34 32.12
C GLU A 164 -17.64 -2.13 33.04
N TYR A 165 -16.34 -1.80 33.03
CA TYR A 165 -15.36 -2.38 33.96
C TYR A 165 -15.36 -1.74 35.35
N GLY A 166 -16.24 -0.76 35.60
CA GLY A 166 -16.37 -0.10 36.91
C GLY A 166 -15.26 0.92 37.18
N GLU A 167 -14.55 1.36 36.15
CA GLU A 167 -13.52 2.41 36.25
C GLU A 167 -14.15 3.79 36.34
N ASP A 168 -13.51 4.70 37.07
CA ASP A 168 -13.88 6.13 37.08
C ASP A 168 -13.42 6.80 35.75
N VAL A 169 -14.35 6.95 34.82
CA VAL A 169 -14.07 7.60 33.51
C VAL A 169 -13.49 8.99 33.67
N GLY A 170 -13.86 9.72 34.75
CA GLY A 170 -13.33 11.06 35.05
C GLY A 170 -11.82 11.07 35.37
N ALA A 171 -11.24 9.92 35.74
CA ALA A 171 -9.80 9.80 35.94
C ALA A 171 -9.00 9.71 34.61
N TYR A 172 -9.69 9.61 33.46
CA TYR A 172 -9.07 9.44 32.15
C TYR A 172 -9.22 10.70 31.29
N ASP A 173 -8.15 11.11 30.64
CA ASP A 173 -8.18 12.09 29.57
C ASP A 173 -8.21 11.34 28.22
N LEU A 174 -9.41 11.32 27.60
CA LEU A 174 -9.69 10.67 26.32
C LEU A 174 -9.78 11.69 25.17
N SER A 175 -9.35 12.93 25.39
CA SER A 175 -9.54 14.02 24.43
C SER A 175 -8.80 13.85 23.13
N LYS A 176 -7.77 12.98 23.09
CA LYS A 176 -6.96 12.72 21.90
C LYS A 176 -7.48 11.54 21.08
N LEU A 177 -8.43 10.76 21.59
CA LEU A 177 -9.04 9.67 20.82
C LEU A 177 -9.95 10.28 19.75
N ILE A 178 -9.80 9.78 18.51
CA ILE A 178 -10.50 10.32 17.35
C ILE A 178 -11.85 9.62 17.12
N ASP A 179 -12.71 10.30 16.40
CA ASP A 179 -14.01 9.78 15.98
C ASP A 179 -13.94 9.37 14.50
N LEU A 180 -14.14 8.10 14.22
CA LEU A 180 -14.17 7.48 12.89
C LEU A 180 -15.53 6.87 12.54
N HIS A 181 -16.60 7.13 13.33
CA HIS A 181 -17.91 6.51 13.11
C HIS A 181 -18.52 6.83 11.72
N GLN A 182 -18.08 7.92 11.08
CA GLN A 182 -18.50 8.29 9.73
C GLN A 182 -17.71 7.56 8.63
N ALA A 183 -16.67 6.80 8.98
CA ALA A 183 -15.95 5.99 8.00
C ALA A 183 -16.83 4.83 7.55
N LYS A 184 -17.10 4.77 6.23
CA LYS A 184 -17.93 3.72 5.65
C LYS A 184 -17.24 2.37 5.65
N TYR A 185 -15.93 2.37 5.46
CA TYR A 185 -15.11 1.18 5.27
C TYR A 185 -14.27 0.91 6.51
N SER A 186 -14.17 -0.36 6.92
CA SER A 186 -13.25 -0.80 7.96
C SER A 186 -12.64 -2.15 7.64
N TRP A 187 -11.44 -2.41 8.17
CA TRP A 187 -10.83 -3.75 8.05
C TRP A 187 -11.03 -4.62 9.31
N THR A 188 -11.60 -4.06 10.39
CA THR A 188 -12.08 -4.86 11.51
C THR A 188 -13.56 -5.17 11.31
N GLU A 189 -13.90 -6.45 11.32
CA GLU A 189 -15.27 -6.91 11.13
C GLU A 189 -16.24 -6.29 12.15
N GLY A 190 -17.44 -5.93 11.69
CA GLY A 190 -18.51 -5.40 12.54
C GLY A 190 -18.32 -3.96 13.01
N SER A 191 -17.26 -3.25 12.59
CA SER A 191 -17.03 -1.88 13.04
C SER A 191 -17.44 -0.81 12.01
N GLY A 192 -17.57 -1.16 10.72
CA GLY A 192 -17.98 -0.27 9.63
C GLY A 192 -19.19 -0.81 8.87
N GLU A 193 -19.72 0.00 7.94
CA GLU A 193 -20.79 -0.42 7.04
C GLU A 193 -20.30 -1.49 6.04
N ILE A 194 -19.06 -1.35 5.57
CA ILE A 194 -18.44 -2.25 4.58
C ILE A 194 -17.13 -2.78 5.14
N TRP A 195 -17.08 -4.09 5.25
CA TRP A 195 -15.88 -4.79 5.67
C TRP A 195 -14.92 -4.99 4.49
N VAL A 196 -13.68 -4.50 4.63
CA VAL A 196 -12.56 -4.70 3.71
C VAL A 196 -11.76 -5.88 4.24
N HIS A 197 -11.83 -7.00 3.55
CA HIS A 197 -11.34 -8.29 4.06
C HIS A 197 -9.82 -8.40 3.97
N GLU A 198 -9.17 -8.85 5.03
CA GLU A 198 -7.81 -9.36 4.92
C GLU A 198 -7.85 -10.71 4.19
N VAL A 199 -7.08 -10.83 3.11
CA VAL A 199 -7.08 -12.01 2.23
C VAL A 199 -5.72 -12.68 2.13
N PHE A 200 -4.66 -12.05 2.63
CA PHE A 200 -3.31 -12.58 2.63
C PHE A 200 -2.49 -11.96 3.77
N ASN A 201 -1.75 -12.80 4.47
CA ASN A 201 -0.77 -12.38 5.47
C ASN A 201 0.40 -13.39 5.50
N ALA A 202 1.59 -12.91 5.14
CA ALA A 202 2.82 -13.72 5.16
C ALA A 202 3.51 -13.74 6.53
N GLY A 203 2.95 -13.10 7.54
CA GLY A 203 3.51 -13.01 8.89
C GLY A 203 3.71 -14.40 9.50
N GLY A 204 4.97 -14.73 9.87
CA GLY A 204 5.30 -16.01 10.48
C GLY A 204 5.36 -17.21 9.55
N ILE A 205 5.05 -17.07 8.26
CA ILE A 205 5.10 -18.17 7.29
C ILE A 205 6.51 -18.28 6.73
N GLU A 206 7.20 -19.38 7.02
CA GLU A 206 8.62 -19.57 6.69
C GLU A 206 8.86 -20.68 5.69
N SER A 207 7.86 -21.52 5.41
CA SER A 207 8.01 -22.68 4.54
C SER A 207 6.93 -22.77 3.45
N PRO A 208 7.22 -23.41 2.29
CA PRO A 208 6.23 -23.61 1.23
C PRO A 208 5.06 -24.50 1.68
N GLU A 209 5.31 -25.40 2.62
CA GLU A 209 4.30 -26.30 3.19
C GLU A 209 3.23 -25.55 3.96
N GLU A 210 3.62 -24.43 4.60
CA GLU A 210 2.75 -23.54 5.35
C GLU A 210 2.14 -22.42 4.49
N ALA A 211 2.54 -22.31 3.23
CA ALA A 211 2.14 -21.22 2.34
C ALA A 211 0.61 -21.05 2.19
N ALA A 212 -0.15 -22.14 2.37
CA ALA A 212 -1.61 -22.08 2.37
C ALA A 212 -2.17 -21.25 3.53
N ASN A 213 -1.52 -21.25 4.69
CA ASN A 213 -1.96 -20.53 5.88
C ASN A 213 -1.93 -19.00 5.64
N ALA A 214 -1.04 -18.51 4.75
CA ALA A 214 -1.03 -17.09 4.36
C ALA A 214 -2.32 -16.62 3.67
N TRP A 215 -3.19 -17.53 3.25
CA TRP A 215 -4.46 -17.27 2.57
C TRP A 215 -5.68 -17.66 3.40
N ASP A 216 -5.52 -17.93 4.67
CA ASP A 216 -6.63 -18.32 5.56
C ASP A 216 -7.21 -17.08 6.26
N PRO A 217 -8.38 -16.56 5.82
CA PRO A 217 -8.96 -15.37 6.41
C PRO A 217 -9.56 -15.59 7.81
N GLU A 218 -9.80 -16.84 8.22
CA GLU A 218 -10.42 -17.11 9.54
C GLU A 218 -9.45 -16.87 10.71
N GLU A 219 -8.14 -16.98 10.45
CA GLU A 219 -7.10 -16.72 11.45
C GLU A 219 -6.47 -15.31 11.32
N MET A 220 -6.85 -14.55 10.29
CA MET A 220 -6.22 -13.26 9.96
C MET A 220 -7.14 -12.09 10.31
N ASN A 221 -6.77 -11.34 11.31
CA ASN A 221 -7.30 -10.00 11.60
C ASN A 221 -6.17 -9.05 12.04
N ASP A 222 -4.95 -9.29 11.54
CA ASP A 222 -3.75 -8.61 12.00
C ASP A 222 -3.24 -7.56 11.01
N PHE A 223 -4.04 -7.20 9.98
CA PHE A 223 -3.63 -6.13 9.09
C PHE A 223 -3.35 -4.86 9.88
N SER A 224 -2.11 -4.45 9.86
CA SER A 224 -1.65 -3.24 10.53
C SER A 224 -0.69 -2.46 9.64
N ILE A 225 -0.68 -1.15 9.81
CA ILE A 225 0.27 -0.28 9.12
C ILE A 225 1.37 0.04 10.11
N SER A 226 2.48 -0.67 10.01
CA SER A 226 3.64 -0.36 10.83
C SER A 226 4.31 0.95 10.38
N GLY A 227 5.05 1.60 11.28
CA GLY A 227 5.88 2.75 10.94
C GLY A 227 7.12 2.42 10.10
N LYS A 228 7.28 1.17 9.64
CA LYS A 228 8.43 0.66 8.88
C LYS A 228 7.99 -0.33 7.80
N THR A 229 7.26 0.15 6.81
CA THR A 229 6.71 -0.68 5.72
C THR A 229 6.50 0.15 4.46
N ALA A 230 6.24 -0.51 3.33
CA ALA A 230 5.57 0.12 2.20
C ALA A 230 4.06 -0.09 2.32
N LEU A 231 3.27 0.90 1.96
CA LEU A 231 1.83 0.80 1.78
C LEU A 231 1.52 1.07 0.32
N ALA A 232 0.69 0.23 -0.32
CA ALA A 232 0.34 0.36 -1.73
C ALA A 232 -1.16 0.20 -1.98
N LEU A 233 -1.68 0.96 -2.95
CA LEU A 233 -2.94 0.70 -3.62
C LEU A 233 -2.65 -0.09 -4.89
N ILE A 234 -3.31 -1.21 -5.06
CA ILE A 234 -3.08 -2.13 -6.17
C ILE A 234 -4.39 -2.43 -6.88
N ARG A 235 -4.39 -2.34 -8.19
CA ARG A 235 -5.51 -2.76 -9.03
C ARG A 235 -5.11 -4.02 -9.79
N PRO A 236 -5.44 -5.21 -9.27
CA PRO A 236 -5.03 -6.45 -9.90
C PRO A 236 -5.72 -6.61 -11.26
N THR A 237 -4.97 -7.09 -12.24
CA THR A 237 -5.49 -7.42 -13.59
C THR A 237 -6.10 -8.80 -13.65
N VAL A 238 -5.91 -9.59 -12.59
CA VAL A 238 -6.41 -10.96 -12.44
C VAL A 238 -7.17 -11.04 -11.12
N GLU A 239 -8.29 -11.76 -11.09
CA GLU A 239 -9.06 -12.01 -9.87
C GLU A 239 -8.18 -12.63 -8.78
N ILE A 240 -8.34 -12.17 -7.54
CA ILE A 240 -7.53 -12.61 -6.41
C ILE A 240 -7.59 -14.13 -6.19
N LYS A 241 -8.72 -14.75 -6.49
CA LYS A 241 -8.87 -16.21 -6.45
C LYS A 241 -7.88 -16.93 -7.36
N LYS A 242 -7.66 -16.42 -8.56
CA LYS A 242 -6.71 -17.00 -9.53
C LYS A 242 -5.25 -16.76 -9.09
N ILE A 243 -4.97 -15.62 -8.47
CA ILE A 243 -3.67 -15.33 -7.86
C ILE A 243 -3.39 -16.34 -6.74
N LYS A 244 -4.36 -16.57 -5.84
CA LYS A 244 -4.27 -17.58 -4.78
C LYS A 244 -4.02 -18.98 -5.34
N GLU A 245 -4.81 -19.41 -6.35
CA GLU A 245 -4.68 -20.70 -6.99
C GLU A 245 -3.29 -20.89 -7.62
N ALA A 246 -2.78 -19.89 -8.35
CA ALA A 246 -1.46 -19.92 -8.95
C ALA A 246 -0.36 -19.97 -7.88
N PHE A 247 -0.40 -19.11 -6.87
CA PHE A 247 0.52 -19.08 -5.74
C PHE A 247 0.61 -20.44 -5.04
N LEU A 248 -0.54 -21.10 -4.74
CA LEU A 248 -0.61 -22.40 -4.08
C LEU A 248 -0.14 -23.57 -4.99
N GLN A 249 -0.12 -23.39 -6.30
CA GLN A 249 0.52 -24.34 -7.22
C GLN A 249 2.02 -24.11 -7.30
N GLU A 250 2.44 -22.85 -7.36
CA GLU A 250 3.84 -22.45 -7.51
C GLU A 250 4.68 -22.79 -6.27
N CYS A 251 4.13 -22.72 -5.05
CA CYS A 251 4.84 -23.09 -3.83
C CYS A 251 5.20 -24.61 -3.79
N LYS A 252 4.48 -25.45 -4.53
CA LYS A 252 4.72 -26.89 -4.63
C LYS A 252 5.77 -27.28 -5.67
N LEU A 253 6.22 -26.33 -6.49
CA LEU A 253 7.26 -26.56 -7.47
C LEU A 253 8.60 -26.95 -6.79
N PRO A 254 9.47 -27.70 -7.46
CA PRO A 254 10.85 -27.88 -7.01
C PRO A 254 11.54 -26.54 -6.79
N ALA A 255 12.43 -26.44 -5.83
CA ALA A 255 13.12 -25.17 -5.48
C ALA A 255 13.76 -24.48 -6.69
N SER A 256 14.36 -25.25 -7.63
CA SER A 256 14.94 -24.74 -8.87
C SER A 256 13.94 -24.07 -9.82
N ASP A 257 12.65 -24.40 -9.72
CA ASP A 257 11.61 -23.89 -10.60
C ASP A 257 10.82 -22.76 -9.94
N ARG A 258 10.79 -22.70 -8.59
CA ARG A 258 10.15 -21.61 -7.84
C ARG A 258 10.76 -20.24 -8.09
N GLU A 259 12.02 -20.18 -8.52
CA GLU A 259 12.65 -18.93 -8.94
C GLU A 259 11.97 -18.28 -10.17
N LYS A 260 11.25 -19.09 -10.98
CA LYS A 260 10.52 -18.64 -12.18
C LYS A 260 9.03 -18.44 -11.92
N ALA A 261 8.57 -18.69 -10.70
CA ALA A 261 7.18 -18.51 -10.32
C ALA A 261 6.78 -17.03 -10.45
N VAL A 262 5.53 -16.78 -10.81
CA VAL A 262 4.99 -15.43 -11.05
C VAL A 262 4.60 -14.78 -9.72
N TYR A 263 3.88 -15.51 -8.89
CA TYR A 263 3.31 -15.00 -7.64
C TYR A 263 4.03 -15.48 -6.38
N TYR A 264 4.61 -16.67 -6.41
CA TYR A 264 5.30 -17.24 -5.26
C TYR A 264 6.79 -16.92 -5.26
N ARG A 265 7.36 -16.62 -4.07
CA ARG A 265 8.81 -16.49 -3.90
C ARG A 265 9.24 -16.99 -2.53
N ASP A 266 10.32 -17.77 -2.49
CA ASP A 266 11.11 -17.95 -1.29
C ASP A 266 11.96 -16.69 -1.08
N VAL A 267 11.73 -15.97 0.02
CA VAL A 267 12.44 -14.73 0.36
C VAL A 267 13.49 -15.05 1.40
N TYR A 268 14.74 -14.92 1.03
CA TYR A 268 15.86 -15.15 1.93
C TYR A 268 16.45 -13.84 2.41
N PHE A 269 16.60 -13.73 3.72
CA PHE A 269 17.20 -12.57 4.38
C PHE A 269 18.51 -12.95 5.02
N LYS A 270 19.51 -12.09 4.85
CA LYS A 270 20.80 -12.20 5.51
C LYS A 270 21.08 -10.96 6.31
N SER A 271 21.33 -11.13 7.60
CA SER A 271 21.88 -10.11 8.48
C SER A 271 23.30 -10.51 8.92
N THR A 272 23.95 -9.68 9.71
CA THR A 272 25.31 -9.96 10.21
C THR A 272 25.41 -11.28 10.99
N HIS A 273 24.31 -11.73 11.62
CA HIS A 273 24.34 -12.86 12.54
C HIS A 273 23.31 -13.96 12.22
N HIS A 274 22.34 -13.71 11.33
CA HIS A 274 21.26 -14.63 11.06
C HIS A 274 20.90 -14.62 9.58
N SER A 275 20.55 -15.82 9.09
CA SER A 275 19.81 -16.00 7.83
C SER A 275 18.41 -16.49 8.17
N SER A 276 17.41 -15.98 7.53
CA SER A 276 16.03 -16.41 7.68
C SER A 276 15.37 -16.50 6.31
N ARG A 277 14.29 -17.28 6.23
CA ARG A 277 13.47 -17.44 5.05
C ARG A 277 12.04 -17.06 5.39
N LYS A 278 11.32 -16.51 4.42
CA LYS A 278 9.88 -16.28 4.48
C LYS A 278 9.23 -16.66 3.16
N VAL A 279 7.95 -16.90 3.21
CA VAL A 279 7.11 -16.98 2.01
C VAL A 279 6.78 -15.56 1.55
N GLY A 280 6.86 -15.31 0.25
CA GLY A 280 6.53 -14.04 -0.37
C GLY A 280 5.50 -14.17 -1.47
N LEU A 281 4.50 -13.28 -1.48
CA LEU A 281 3.61 -13.05 -2.62
C LEU A 281 4.15 -11.87 -3.41
N LEU A 282 4.35 -12.07 -4.71
CA LEU A 282 4.78 -11.03 -5.65
C LEU A 282 3.59 -10.53 -6.46
N LEU A 283 3.36 -9.22 -6.47
CA LEU A 283 2.41 -8.59 -7.38
C LEU A 283 3.17 -7.65 -8.34
N PRO A 284 2.88 -7.70 -9.66
CA PRO A 284 3.57 -6.88 -10.65
C PRO A 284 3.47 -5.38 -10.34
N ASN A 285 4.57 -4.64 -10.50
CA ASN A 285 4.63 -3.21 -10.22
C ASN A 285 3.69 -2.36 -11.10
N ASP A 286 3.36 -2.81 -12.30
CA ASP A 286 2.42 -2.13 -13.20
C ASP A 286 0.96 -2.19 -12.74
N GLN A 287 0.65 -3.01 -11.74
CA GLN A 287 -0.65 -3.07 -11.07
C GLN A 287 -0.73 -2.15 -9.83
N VAL A 288 0.40 -1.62 -9.36
CA VAL A 288 0.46 -0.65 -8.26
C VAL A 288 0.12 0.73 -8.80
N ILE A 289 -0.98 1.30 -8.33
CA ILE A 289 -1.47 2.61 -8.78
C ILE A 289 -0.95 3.77 -7.94
N ASP A 290 -0.59 3.51 -6.68
CA ASP A 290 0.07 4.45 -5.79
C ASP A 290 0.75 3.70 -4.63
N ALA A 291 1.86 4.24 -4.13
CA ALA A 291 2.57 3.66 -3.00
C ALA A 291 3.28 4.72 -2.16
N VAL A 292 3.47 4.41 -0.87
CA VAL A 292 4.25 5.21 0.07
C VAL A 292 5.13 4.31 0.92
N VAL A 293 6.42 4.62 1.01
CA VAL A 293 7.33 3.98 1.96
C VAL A 293 7.28 4.74 3.28
N ILE A 294 6.85 4.06 4.33
CA ILE A 294 6.75 4.59 5.69
C ILE A 294 8.02 4.16 6.45
N CYS A 295 8.74 5.14 6.97
CA CYS A 295 9.97 4.90 7.75
C CYS A 295 10.27 6.11 8.63
N PRO A 296 10.77 5.94 9.86
CA PRO A 296 11.30 7.05 10.64
C PRO A 296 12.41 7.79 9.88
N MET A 297 12.37 9.12 9.90
CA MET A 297 13.14 9.97 8.98
C MET A 297 14.65 9.78 9.04
N LYS A 298 15.20 9.25 10.16
CA LYS A 298 16.64 9.00 10.36
C LYS A 298 17.04 7.54 10.24
N GLU A 299 16.12 6.63 9.90
CA GLU A 299 16.37 5.19 10.03
C GLU A 299 16.41 4.42 8.71
N LYS A 300 15.98 5.01 7.57
CA LYS A 300 15.98 4.30 6.28
C LYS A 300 17.39 3.81 5.92
N LYS A 301 17.52 2.52 5.62
CA LYS A 301 18.78 1.85 5.26
C LYS A 301 18.72 1.17 3.90
N MET A 302 17.52 0.74 3.46
CA MET A 302 17.40 0.02 2.21
C MET A 302 16.25 0.54 1.35
N GLN A 303 16.37 0.35 0.04
CA GLN A 303 15.30 0.55 -0.91
C GLN A 303 14.44 -0.73 -0.96
N ILE A 304 13.15 -0.60 -0.73
CA ILE A 304 12.22 -1.73 -0.65
C ILE A 304 11.19 -1.76 -1.78
N LEU A 305 11.07 -0.68 -2.56
CA LEU A 305 10.23 -0.59 -3.74
C LEU A 305 11.05 -0.20 -4.97
N ASN A 306 10.50 -0.45 -6.15
CA ASN A 306 11.03 0.12 -7.39
C ASN A 306 11.00 1.65 -7.31
N LEU A 307 12.02 2.30 -7.84
CA LEU A 307 12.11 3.77 -7.87
C LEU A 307 11.01 4.42 -8.72
N SER A 308 10.37 3.68 -9.62
CA SER A 308 9.20 4.16 -10.37
C SER A 308 7.93 4.22 -9.53
N LEU A 309 7.87 3.49 -8.41
CA LEU A 309 6.76 3.51 -7.47
C LEU A 309 7.00 4.52 -6.35
N ASP A 310 8.17 4.46 -5.71
CA ASP A 310 8.56 5.43 -4.69
C ASP A 310 10.09 5.52 -4.56
N LYS A 311 10.62 6.70 -4.82
CA LYS A 311 12.07 7.01 -4.66
C LYS A 311 12.41 7.38 -3.23
N GLY A 312 11.40 7.80 -2.45
CA GLY A 312 11.54 8.40 -1.15
C GLY A 312 11.06 7.51 -0.01
N PHE A 313 10.75 8.16 1.07
CA PHE A 313 10.08 7.62 2.25
C PHE A 313 9.61 8.78 3.11
N HIS A 314 8.62 8.56 3.95
CA HIS A 314 8.17 9.54 4.93
C HIS A 314 7.67 8.85 6.20
N GLY A 315 7.71 9.55 7.33
CA GLY A 315 7.19 9.07 8.60
C GLY A 315 6.91 10.21 9.56
N VAL A 316 6.01 9.99 10.51
CA VAL A 316 5.70 10.97 11.56
C VAL A 316 6.81 11.06 12.60
N GLN A 317 7.60 9.99 12.75
CA GLN A 317 8.71 9.89 13.70
C GLN A 317 10.03 10.31 13.05
N GLN A 318 10.91 10.94 13.83
CA GLN A 318 12.32 11.12 13.43
C GLN A 318 13.11 9.84 13.68
N SER A 319 12.86 9.17 14.80
CA SER A 319 13.48 7.91 15.20
C SER A 319 12.48 7.02 15.92
N SER A 320 12.66 5.70 15.86
CA SER A 320 11.87 4.71 16.62
C SER A 320 11.94 4.91 18.14
N GLY A 321 13.02 5.57 18.63
CA GLY A 321 13.19 5.90 20.03
C GLY A 321 12.52 7.20 20.48
N ASP A 322 11.82 7.90 19.57
CA ASP A 322 11.11 9.12 19.94
C ASP A 322 9.95 8.80 20.90
N GLY A 323 9.79 9.65 21.91
CA GLY A 323 8.65 9.54 22.83
C GLY A 323 7.33 9.72 22.09
N ARG A 324 6.31 8.92 22.44
CA ARG A 324 5.03 8.86 21.73
C ARG A 324 4.31 10.21 21.63
N ALA A 325 4.36 11.05 22.67
CA ALA A 325 3.79 12.39 22.65
C ALA A 325 4.26 13.24 21.46
N THR A 326 5.43 12.89 20.86
CA THR A 326 6.01 13.60 19.72
C THR A 326 5.24 13.34 18.42
N TYR A 327 4.61 12.18 18.28
CA TYR A 327 4.00 11.74 17.02
C TYR A 327 2.56 11.23 17.14
N ALA A 328 2.06 10.96 18.35
CA ALA A 328 0.64 10.60 18.55
C ALA A 328 -0.29 11.70 18.00
N GLY A 329 -1.39 11.27 17.35
CA GLY A 329 -2.35 12.20 16.72
C GLY A 329 -1.82 12.92 15.48
N LYS A 330 -0.73 12.42 14.86
CA LYS A 330 -0.17 12.94 13.62
C LYS A 330 -0.21 11.89 12.52
N SER A 331 -0.45 12.34 11.30
CA SER A 331 -0.43 11.52 10.08
C SER A 331 0.58 12.05 9.06
N ILE A 332 0.94 11.22 8.10
CA ILE A 332 1.56 11.67 6.86
C ILE A 332 0.46 12.01 5.87
N VAL A 333 0.52 13.21 5.30
CA VAL A 333 -0.50 13.75 4.40
C VAL A 333 0.16 14.19 3.12
N ARG A 334 -0.45 13.88 1.97
CA ARG A 334 0.07 14.32 0.66
C ARG A 334 -0.04 15.84 0.53
N LYS A 335 1.07 16.48 0.15
CA LYS A 335 1.18 17.94 0.03
C LYS A 335 0.29 18.49 -1.06
N TRP A 336 -0.24 19.68 -0.83
CA TRP A 336 -0.92 20.50 -1.83
C TRP A 336 0.00 21.61 -2.32
N ASP A 337 0.19 21.76 -3.63
CA ASP A 337 1.08 22.78 -4.24
C ASP A 337 0.34 24.05 -4.72
N GLY A 338 -0.94 24.19 -4.37
CA GLY A 338 -1.82 25.28 -4.84
C GLY A 338 -2.57 24.95 -6.13
N LYS A 339 -2.24 23.85 -6.82
CA LYS A 339 -2.88 23.39 -8.06
C LYS A 339 -3.40 21.96 -7.94
N GLY A 340 -2.65 21.09 -7.27
CA GLY A 340 -2.97 19.70 -7.09
C GLY A 340 -2.20 19.07 -5.94
N PHE A 341 -2.52 17.82 -5.62
CA PHE A 341 -1.71 17.04 -4.70
C PHE A 341 -0.44 16.57 -5.41
N VAL A 342 0.71 16.80 -4.77
CA VAL A 342 2.03 16.46 -5.31
C VAL A 342 2.15 14.95 -5.47
N ASP A 343 2.61 14.49 -6.62
CA ASP A 343 2.83 13.08 -6.91
C ASP A 343 4.03 12.92 -7.87
N GLU A 344 5.21 12.82 -7.28
CA GLU A 344 6.48 12.64 -8.00
C GLU A 344 7.02 11.22 -7.86
N ASN A 345 6.21 10.28 -7.33
CA ASN A 345 6.65 8.96 -6.88
C ASN A 345 7.87 9.09 -5.94
N ASN A 346 7.74 9.99 -4.96
CA ASN A 346 8.79 10.30 -4.01
C ASN A 346 8.16 10.75 -2.67
N SER A 347 7.91 9.81 -1.79
CA SER A 347 7.24 10.09 -0.51
C SER A 347 7.93 11.17 0.32
N THR A 348 9.25 11.39 0.14
CA THR A 348 9.97 12.48 0.83
C THR A 348 9.51 13.87 0.36
N SER A 349 9.25 14.03 -0.94
CA SER A 349 8.75 15.28 -1.51
C SER A 349 7.23 15.38 -1.45
N ASP A 350 6.53 14.25 -1.60
CA ASP A 350 5.09 14.21 -1.82
C ASP A 350 4.28 14.33 -0.52
N PHE A 351 4.86 13.95 0.63
CA PHE A 351 4.16 13.94 1.92
C PHE A 351 4.77 14.92 2.93
N GLU A 352 3.97 15.27 3.91
CA GLU A 352 4.35 16.05 5.09
C GLU A 352 3.62 15.54 6.34
N VAL A 353 4.09 15.92 7.53
CA VAL A 353 3.42 15.57 8.79
C VAL A 353 2.43 16.66 9.16
N LYS A 354 1.16 16.27 9.34
CA LYS A 354 0.09 17.15 9.82
C LYS A 354 -0.64 16.52 11.02
N PRO A 355 -1.40 17.33 11.81
CA PRO A 355 -2.39 16.76 12.72
C PRO A 355 -3.36 15.87 11.94
N VAL A 356 -3.78 14.76 12.56
CA VAL A 356 -4.72 13.81 11.97
C VAL A 356 -6.04 14.49 11.58
N ASN A 357 -6.56 14.15 10.40
CA ASN A 357 -7.87 14.61 9.93
C ASN A 357 -8.82 13.40 9.76
N PRO A 358 -9.63 13.06 10.80
CA PRO A 358 -10.49 11.87 10.79
C PRO A 358 -11.78 12.04 9.96
N THR A 359 -11.82 12.99 9.03
CA THR A 359 -12.98 13.24 8.17
C THR A 359 -12.62 13.06 6.70
N THR A 360 -13.63 12.91 5.84
CA THR A 360 -13.45 12.90 4.38
C THR A 360 -13.17 14.28 3.78
N THR A 361 -13.18 15.34 4.60
CA THR A 361 -12.84 16.69 4.17
C THR A 361 -11.39 16.75 3.68
N ILE A 362 -11.20 17.30 2.49
CA ILE A 362 -9.89 17.48 1.88
C ILE A 362 -9.40 18.89 2.22
N ILE A 363 -8.28 18.95 2.94
CA ILE A 363 -7.60 20.20 3.26
C ILE A 363 -6.60 20.52 2.16
N ARG A 364 -6.68 21.73 1.60
CA ARG A 364 -5.86 22.22 0.47
C ARG A 364 -5.10 23.47 0.90
N ASP A 365 -4.28 23.35 1.93
CA ASP A 365 -3.48 24.43 2.51
C ASP A 365 -1.98 24.13 2.52
#